data_79385bb4a8a19a01da2e1159727b91af
#
_entry.id   79385bb4a8a19a01da2e1159727b91af
#
_cell.length_a   1.000
_cell.length_b   1.000
_cell.length_c   1.000
_cell.angle_alpha   90.00
_cell.angle_beta   90.00
_cell.angle_gamma   90.00
#
_symmetry.space_group_name_H-M   'P 1'
#
loop_
_entity.id
_entity.type
_entity.pdbx_description
1 polymer ?
#
loop_
_entity_poly.entity_id
_entity_poly.type
_entity_poly.pdbx_seq_one_letter_code
_entity_poly.pdbx_strand_id
1 'polypeptide(L)'
;MALAKKPVTGMKDITPQEMQIREYVMNQIKETYKSFGFSQIETPCVEHIENLTSKQGGDNEKLIFKILKRGEKLNLEQASGENDLVDSGLRYDLTLPLSRYYSNHAASLPNPFKALQMGSVWRADRPQKGRFRQFVQCDIDILGDATNLAEIELILATATALGRICPDNGFTVRINDRGILKGMALHCGFPEESMDQVFITLDKMDKIGFEGVEKELLDSGYGQDSVTAYLDLLRNVSKDGAGVRAWENSFQMCCLWRSAGIWPILWIRLERLQRPGSAWSSTLPCAGHVLLYGNHI
;
A
#
# COMPACT_ATOMS: atom_id res chain seq x y z
N MET A 1 -42.69 -10.51 8.50
CA MET A 1 -41.26 -10.65 8.79
C MET A 1 -40.75 -9.36 9.38
N ALA A 2 -40.04 -9.37 10.52
CA ALA A 2 -39.48 -8.15 11.09
C ALA A 2 -38.24 -7.74 10.29
N LEU A 3 -38.11 -6.45 9.95
CA LEU A 3 -36.95 -5.89 9.25
C LEU A 3 -35.69 -6.01 10.12
N ALA A 4 -34.59 -6.47 9.56
CA ALA A 4 -33.30 -6.43 10.22
C ALA A 4 -32.87 -4.96 10.38
N LYS A 5 -32.72 -4.50 11.62
CA LYS A 5 -32.43 -3.08 11.94
C LYS A 5 -30.92 -2.76 11.91
N LYS A 6 -30.07 -3.76 12.00
CA LYS A 6 -28.60 -3.57 12.00
C LYS A 6 -28.05 -3.73 10.60
N PRO A 7 -27.05 -2.92 10.19
CA PRO A 7 -26.31 -3.15 8.96
C PRO A 7 -25.66 -4.54 8.94
N VAL A 8 -25.26 -4.97 7.76
CA VAL A 8 -24.47 -6.20 7.59
C VAL A 8 -23.19 -6.11 8.44
N THR A 9 -22.81 -7.25 9.03
CA THR A 9 -21.65 -7.33 9.93
C THR A 9 -20.39 -6.72 9.27
N GLY A 10 -19.77 -5.78 9.98
CA GLY A 10 -18.57 -5.08 9.49
C GLY A 10 -18.88 -3.90 8.57
N MET A 11 -20.13 -3.55 8.35
CA MET A 11 -20.56 -2.32 7.68
C MET A 11 -21.19 -1.35 8.68
N LYS A 12 -21.23 -0.06 8.33
CA LYS A 12 -21.69 1.00 9.21
C LYS A 12 -22.51 2.02 8.42
N ASP A 13 -23.63 2.45 9.00
CA ASP A 13 -24.34 3.65 8.57
C ASP A 13 -23.53 4.88 9.00
N ILE A 14 -23.48 5.89 8.13
CA ILE A 14 -22.81 7.16 8.40
C ILE A 14 -23.88 8.20 8.73
N THR A 15 -23.82 8.74 9.93
CA THR A 15 -24.76 9.79 10.37
C THR A 15 -24.51 11.11 9.64
N PRO A 16 -25.49 12.05 9.62
CA PRO A 16 -25.31 13.36 9.00
C PRO A 16 -24.08 14.12 9.53
N GLN A 17 -23.80 14.06 10.83
CA GLN A 17 -22.64 14.72 11.45
C GLN A 17 -21.33 14.09 10.98
N GLU A 18 -21.26 12.76 10.94
CA GLU A 18 -20.09 12.04 10.42
C GLU A 18 -19.91 12.30 8.92
N MET A 19 -21.01 12.47 8.16
CA MET A 19 -20.96 12.77 6.75
C MET A 19 -20.36 14.16 6.47
N GLN A 20 -20.68 15.17 7.27
CA GLN A 20 -20.08 16.50 7.18
C GLN A 20 -18.54 16.45 7.35
N ILE A 21 -18.06 15.71 8.35
CA ILE A 21 -16.61 15.53 8.57
C ILE A 21 -15.99 14.80 7.37
N ARG A 22 -16.64 13.74 6.90
CA ARG A 22 -16.18 12.96 5.74
C ARG A 22 -16.07 13.84 4.49
N GLU A 23 -17.08 14.63 4.18
CA GLU A 23 -17.09 15.54 3.03
C GLU A 23 -15.98 16.60 3.13
N TYR A 24 -15.78 17.18 4.30
CA TYR A 24 -14.67 18.10 4.54
C TYR A 24 -13.33 17.45 4.21
N VAL A 25 -13.04 16.27 4.78
CA VAL A 25 -11.78 15.54 4.56
C VAL A 25 -11.62 15.17 3.09
N MET A 26 -12.67 14.62 2.45
CA MET A 26 -12.63 14.26 1.04
C MET A 26 -12.37 15.45 0.13
N ASN A 27 -12.95 16.60 0.44
CA ASN A 27 -12.72 17.84 -0.31
C ASN A 27 -11.27 18.33 -0.14
N GLN A 28 -10.70 18.29 1.08
CA GLN A 28 -9.29 18.65 1.30
C GLN A 28 -8.35 17.75 0.48
N ILE A 29 -8.61 16.44 0.46
CA ILE A 29 -7.85 15.46 -0.34
C ILE A 29 -7.96 15.81 -1.83
N LYS A 30 -9.18 15.95 -2.32
CA LYS A 30 -9.48 16.21 -3.74
C LYS A 30 -8.83 17.50 -4.25
N GLU A 31 -9.02 18.62 -3.52
CA GLU A 31 -8.42 19.90 -3.85
C GLU A 31 -6.89 19.85 -3.85
N THR A 32 -6.32 19.15 -2.85
CA THR A 32 -4.87 19.00 -2.79
C THR A 32 -4.35 18.21 -3.98
N TYR A 33 -4.89 17.04 -4.26
CA TYR A 33 -4.39 16.22 -5.36
C TYR A 33 -4.62 16.86 -6.73
N LYS A 34 -5.73 17.56 -6.92
CA LYS A 34 -5.95 18.37 -8.13
C LYS A 34 -4.88 19.46 -8.31
N SER A 35 -4.42 20.10 -7.22
CA SER A 35 -3.36 21.11 -7.30
C SER A 35 -2.00 20.54 -7.72
N PHE A 36 -1.81 19.23 -7.60
CA PHE A 36 -0.67 18.47 -8.12
C PHE A 36 -0.91 17.92 -9.55
N GLY A 37 -2.02 18.26 -10.18
CA GLY A 37 -2.34 17.84 -11.55
C GLY A 37 -2.97 16.46 -11.68
N PHE A 38 -3.43 15.85 -10.58
CA PHE A 38 -4.16 14.58 -10.64
C PHE A 38 -5.58 14.79 -11.19
N SER A 39 -5.97 13.98 -12.16
CA SER A 39 -7.28 13.95 -12.79
C SER A 39 -8.17 12.91 -12.12
N GLN A 40 -9.34 13.33 -11.66
CA GLN A 40 -10.27 12.41 -11.02
C GLN A 40 -10.93 11.51 -12.06
N ILE A 41 -10.92 10.20 -11.80
CA ILE A 41 -11.66 9.17 -12.53
C ILE A 41 -12.54 8.38 -11.57
N GLU A 42 -13.47 7.64 -12.15
CA GLU A 42 -14.30 6.68 -11.42
C GLU A 42 -14.39 5.38 -12.22
N THR A 43 -14.30 4.27 -11.53
CA THR A 43 -14.44 2.92 -12.08
C THR A 43 -15.64 2.23 -11.40
N PRO A 44 -16.29 1.25 -12.06
CA PRO A 44 -17.39 0.48 -11.46
C PRO A 44 -16.98 -0.17 -10.14
N CYS A 45 -17.94 -0.28 -9.22
CA CYS A 45 -17.75 -0.99 -7.95
C CYS A 45 -17.72 -2.51 -8.12
N VAL A 46 -18.32 -3.01 -9.21
CA VAL A 46 -18.36 -4.42 -9.57
C VAL A 46 -17.36 -4.66 -10.69
N GLU A 47 -16.54 -5.68 -10.54
CA GLU A 47 -15.51 -6.06 -11.50
C GLU A 47 -15.64 -7.55 -11.84
N HIS A 48 -15.14 -7.97 -13.00
CA HIS A 48 -15.09 -9.37 -13.39
C HIS A 48 -14.26 -10.18 -12.40
N ILE A 49 -14.76 -11.40 -12.09
CA ILE A 49 -14.07 -12.23 -11.07
C ILE A 49 -12.67 -12.62 -11.53
N GLU A 50 -12.45 -12.84 -12.82
CA GLU A 50 -11.13 -13.17 -13.36
C GLU A 50 -10.11 -12.06 -13.12
N ASN A 51 -10.55 -10.79 -13.17
CA ASN A 51 -9.68 -9.65 -12.85
C ASN A 51 -9.35 -9.61 -11.37
N LEU A 52 -10.33 -9.90 -10.50
CA LEU A 52 -10.15 -9.84 -9.04
C LEU A 52 -9.28 -10.98 -8.51
N THR A 53 -9.27 -12.14 -9.18
CA THR A 53 -8.53 -13.35 -8.78
C THR A 53 -7.22 -13.54 -9.56
N SER A 54 -6.91 -12.66 -10.54
CA SER A 54 -5.75 -12.82 -11.42
C SER A 54 -4.42 -12.77 -10.70
N LYS A 55 -3.64 -13.84 -10.83
CA LYS A 55 -2.19 -14.00 -10.64
C LYS A 55 -1.56 -13.86 -9.25
N GLN A 56 -2.24 -13.35 -8.25
CA GLN A 56 -1.67 -13.27 -6.90
C GLN A 56 -2.24 -14.32 -5.95
N GLY A 57 -2.73 -15.45 -6.47
CA GLY A 57 -3.32 -16.53 -5.71
C GLY A 57 -2.87 -16.53 -4.25
N GLY A 58 -3.79 -16.44 -3.31
CA GLY A 58 -3.43 -16.33 -1.91
C GLY A 58 -4.55 -15.71 -1.06
N ASP A 59 -4.14 -15.08 0.04
CA ASP A 59 -5.08 -14.56 1.04
C ASP A 59 -6.02 -13.47 0.53
N ASN A 60 -5.66 -12.74 -0.54
CA ASN A 60 -6.51 -11.70 -1.13
C ASN A 60 -7.80 -12.24 -1.75
N GLU A 61 -7.81 -13.45 -2.29
CA GLU A 61 -9.02 -14.05 -2.84
C GLU A 61 -10.09 -14.29 -1.78
N LYS A 62 -9.67 -14.56 -0.53
CA LYS A 62 -10.58 -14.73 0.62
C LYS A 62 -11.24 -13.42 1.04
N LEU A 63 -10.71 -12.26 0.57
CA LEU A 63 -11.23 -10.94 0.90
C LEU A 63 -12.32 -10.46 -0.06
N ILE A 64 -12.55 -11.15 -1.19
CA ILE A 64 -13.46 -10.72 -2.23
C ILE A 64 -14.91 -11.05 -1.83
N PHE A 65 -15.78 -10.04 -1.90
CA PHE A 65 -17.22 -10.25 -1.89
C PHE A 65 -17.67 -10.67 -3.29
N LYS A 66 -17.88 -11.96 -3.48
CA LYS A 66 -18.28 -12.57 -4.76
C LYS A 66 -19.76 -12.36 -5.01
N ILE A 67 -20.13 -12.15 -6.28
CA ILE A 67 -21.49 -11.95 -6.75
C ILE A 67 -21.89 -13.13 -7.61
N LEU A 68 -23.01 -13.76 -7.26
CA LEU A 68 -23.54 -14.90 -8.01
C LEU A 68 -24.03 -14.48 -9.40
N LYS A 69 -23.85 -15.34 -10.38
CA LYS A 69 -24.48 -15.26 -11.70
C LYS A 69 -26.00 -15.09 -11.56
N ARG A 70 -26.64 -14.57 -12.59
CA ARG A 70 -28.09 -14.32 -12.61
C ARG A 70 -28.77 -15.05 -13.75
N GLY A 71 -30.07 -15.33 -13.54
CA GLY A 71 -30.93 -15.94 -14.56
C GLY A 71 -30.43 -17.33 -14.97
N GLU A 72 -30.52 -17.64 -16.25
CA GLU A 72 -30.11 -18.92 -16.81
C GLU A 72 -28.66 -19.31 -16.64
N LYS A 73 -27.79 -18.30 -16.37
CA LYS A 73 -26.36 -18.53 -16.09
C LYS A 73 -26.10 -19.10 -14.68
N LEU A 74 -27.07 -18.99 -13.77
CA LEU A 74 -26.96 -19.55 -12.42
C LEU A 74 -27.57 -20.96 -12.41
N ASN A 75 -26.75 -21.98 -12.62
CA ASN A 75 -27.17 -23.37 -12.59
C ASN A 75 -26.55 -24.07 -11.36
N LEU A 76 -27.36 -24.17 -10.30
CA LEU A 76 -26.95 -24.80 -9.04
C LEU A 76 -26.81 -26.33 -9.16
N GLU A 77 -27.55 -26.97 -10.08
CA GLU A 77 -27.54 -28.43 -10.23
C GLU A 77 -26.29 -28.92 -10.96
N GLN A 78 -25.72 -28.10 -11.85
CA GLN A 78 -24.54 -28.43 -12.64
C GLN A 78 -23.25 -27.87 -12.10
N ALA A 79 -23.30 -27.04 -11.05
CA ALA A 79 -22.12 -26.43 -10.44
C ALA A 79 -21.29 -27.48 -9.71
N SER A 80 -20.01 -27.61 -10.07
CA SER A 80 -19.02 -28.45 -9.40
C SER A 80 -18.28 -27.69 -8.29
N GLY A 81 -18.34 -26.37 -8.31
CA GLY A 81 -17.68 -25.51 -7.33
C GLY A 81 -18.15 -24.06 -7.36
N GLU A 82 -17.61 -23.25 -6.46
CA GLU A 82 -17.95 -21.83 -6.31
C GLU A 82 -17.71 -21.03 -7.59
N ASN A 83 -16.64 -21.33 -8.32
CA ASN A 83 -16.27 -20.63 -9.55
C ASN A 83 -17.31 -20.79 -10.67
N ASP A 84 -18.09 -21.88 -10.66
CA ASP A 84 -19.16 -22.08 -11.63
C ASP A 84 -20.37 -21.18 -11.37
N LEU A 85 -20.52 -20.69 -10.15
CA LEU A 85 -21.63 -19.87 -9.67
C LEU A 85 -21.39 -18.37 -9.71
N VAL A 86 -20.14 -17.93 -9.88
CA VAL A 86 -19.71 -16.55 -9.76
C VAL A 86 -19.14 -16.05 -11.08
N ASP A 87 -19.43 -14.80 -11.46
CA ASP A 87 -18.84 -14.12 -12.63
C ASP A 87 -18.29 -12.73 -12.32
N SER A 88 -18.59 -12.21 -11.13
CA SER A 88 -18.20 -10.87 -10.72
C SER A 88 -18.03 -10.78 -9.21
N GLY A 89 -17.47 -9.66 -8.74
CA GLY A 89 -17.31 -9.37 -7.34
C GLY A 89 -17.23 -7.88 -7.06
N LEU A 90 -17.32 -7.50 -5.78
CA LEU A 90 -17.06 -6.13 -5.35
C LEU A 90 -15.55 -5.88 -5.34
N ARG A 91 -15.12 -4.75 -5.86
CA ARG A 91 -13.71 -4.34 -5.84
C ARG A 91 -13.20 -4.22 -4.39
N TYR A 92 -12.04 -4.79 -4.12
CA TYR A 92 -11.40 -4.74 -2.79
C TYR A 92 -10.34 -3.64 -2.69
N ASP A 93 -9.96 -3.04 -3.82
CA ASP A 93 -9.10 -1.84 -3.94
C ASP A 93 -9.48 -1.04 -5.20
N LEU A 94 -8.78 0.07 -5.44
CA LEU A 94 -8.97 0.90 -6.63
C LEU A 94 -7.89 0.69 -7.70
N THR A 95 -6.78 0.03 -7.37
CA THR A 95 -5.62 -0.16 -8.26
C THR A 95 -5.95 -1.15 -9.39
N LEU A 96 -6.61 -2.25 -9.08
CA LEU A 96 -6.97 -3.26 -10.07
C LEU A 96 -7.98 -2.73 -11.11
N PRO A 97 -9.09 -2.05 -10.72
CA PRO A 97 -9.96 -1.36 -11.67
C PRO A 97 -9.25 -0.29 -12.51
N LEU A 98 -8.26 0.42 -11.91
CA LEU A 98 -7.43 1.39 -12.64
C LEU A 98 -6.62 0.70 -13.75
N SER A 99 -6.04 -0.46 -13.48
CA SER A 99 -5.25 -1.21 -14.47
C SER A 99 -6.11 -1.55 -15.70
N ARG A 100 -7.34 -2.02 -15.50
CA ARG A 100 -8.30 -2.28 -16.57
C ARG A 100 -8.69 -0.97 -17.28
N TYR A 101 -8.98 0.09 -16.53
CA TYR A 101 -9.32 1.40 -17.10
C TYR A 101 -8.18 1.92 -17.98
N TYR A 102 -6.95 1.91 -17.50
CA TYR A 102 -5.79 2.37 -18.24
C TYR A 102 -5.54 1.54 -19.50
N SER A 103 -5.67 0.21 -19.43
CA SER A 103 -5.54 -0.66 -20.61
C SER A 103 -6.51 -0.31 -21.73
N ASN A 104 -7.73 0.13 -21.37
CA ASN A 104 -8.75 0.50 -22.36
C ASN A 104 -8.61 1.93 -22.90
N HIS A 105 -7.97 2.83 -22.14
CA HIS A 105 -7.98 4.26 -22.45
C HIS A 105 -6.60 4.87 -22.68
N ALA A 106 -5.50 4.08 -22.55
CA ALA A 106 -4.12 4.57 -22.59
C ALA A 106 -3.82 5.46 -23.81
N ALA A 107 -4.37 5.13 -24.98
CA ALA A 107 -4.16 5.91 -26.20
C ALA A 107 -4.77 7.33 -26.19
N SER A 108 -5.75 7.58 -25.32
CA SER A 108 -6.45 8.87 -25.19
C SER A 108 -6.09 9.64 -23.92
N LEU A 109 -5.34 9.02 -23.01
CA LEU A 109 -4.90 9.63 -21.77
C LEU A 109 -3.56 10.37 -21.94
N PRO A 110 -3.29 11.39 -21.12
CA PRO A 110 -1.98 12.04 -21.13
C PRO A 110 -0.88 11.05 -20.68
N ASN A 111 0.36 11.31 -21.07
CA ASN A 111 1.52 10.56 -20.63
C ASN A 111 2.55 11.54 -20.02
N PRO A 112 2.89 11.44 -18.71
CA PRO A 112 2.33 10.52 -17.74
C PRO A 112 0.87 10.81 -17.38
N PHE A 113 0.11 9.78 -17.05
CA PHE A 113 -1.26 9.92 -16.56
C PHE A 113 -1.27 9.91 -15.02
N LYS A 114 -1.77 10.99 -14.44
CA LYS A 114 -1.94 11.16 -12.99
C LYS A 114 -3.39 10.95 -12.62
N ALA A 115 -3.70 9.80 -12.07
CA ALA A 115 -5.05 9.40 -11.69
C ALA A 115 -5.33 9.71 -10.22
N LEU A 116 -6.52 10.24 -9.93
CA LEU A 116 -7.11 10.33 -8.60
C LEU A 116 -8.38 9.49 -8.60
N GLN A 117 -8.50 8.56 -7.68
CA GLN A 117 -9.71 7.79 -7.44
C GLN A 117 -10.16 7.95 -6.00
N MET A 118 -11.45 8.15 -5.80
CA MET A 118 -12.07 8.20 -4.47
C MET A 118 -13.34 7.36 -4.52
N GLY A 119 -13.38 6.28 -3.77
CA GLY A 119 -14.53 5.39 -3.84
C GLY A 119 -14.55 4.30 -2.77
N SER A 120 -15.73 3.72 -2.59
CA SER A 120 -15.92 2.60 -1.68
C SER A 120 -15.25 1.35 -2.22
N VAL A 121 -14.66 0.60 -1.29
CA VAL A 121 -14.08 -0.73 -1.51
C VAL A 121 -14.58 -1.67 -0.42
N TRP A 122 -14.53 -2.97 -0.69
CA TRP A 122 -15.06 -4.00 0.19
C TRP A 122 -14.05 -5.11 0.42
N ARG A 123 -13.80 -5.42 1.70
CA ARG A 123 -12.92 -6.53 2.10
C ARG A 123 -13.61 -7.41 3.13
N ALA A 124 -13.66 -8.70 2.87
CA ALA A 124 -14.28 -9.68 3.77
C ALA A 124 -13.46 -9.96 5.05
N ASP A 125 -12.61 -9.02 5.45
CA ASP A 125 -11.81 -9.07 6.66
C ASP A 125 -12.66 -9.32 7.92
N ARG A 126 -12.00 -9.84 8.98
CA ARG A 126 -12.62 -9.91 10.29
C ARG A 126 -12.80 -8.48 10.83
N PRO A 127 -14.03 -8.03 11.09
CA PRO A 127 -14.29 -6.69 11.62
C PRO A 127 -13.64 -6.50 12.98
N GLN A 128 -13.05 -5.32 13.19
CA GLN A 128 -12.51 -4.90 14.49
C GLN A 128 -12.59 -3.37 14.59
N LYS A 129 -12.27 -2.80 15.77
CA LYS A 129 -12.29 -1.34 15.94
C LYS A 129 -11.42 -0.66 14.88
N GLY A 130 -12.01 0.28 14.13
CA GLY A 130 -11.34 0.99 13.05
C GLY A 130 -11.17 0.21 11.73
N ARG A 131 -11.58 -1.06 11.66
CA ARG A 131 -11.49 -1.89 10.46
C ARG A 131 -12.86 -2.40 10.04
N PHE A 132 -13.38 -1.79 8.99
CA PHE A 132 -14.68 -2.11 8.42
C PHE A 132 -14.52 -2.94 7.14
N ARG A 133 -15.58 -3.67 6.79
CA ARG A 133 -15.67 -4.41 5.52
C ARG A 133 -15.99 -3.53 4.32
N GLN A 134 -16.58 -2.36 4.56
CA GLN A 134 -16.79 -1.32 3.57
C GLN A 134 -16.15 -0.03 4.07
N PHE A 135 -15.28 0.55 3.26
CA PHE A 135 -14.61 1.82 3.56
C PHE A 135 -14.28 2.57 2.27
N VAL A 136 -13.88 3.83 2.38
CA VAL A 136 -13.47 4.65 1.23
C VAL A 136 -11.96 4.65 1.13
N GLN A 137 -11.44 4.38 -0.06
CA GLN A 137 -10.06 4.67 -0.44
C GLN A 137 -10.01 6.00 -1.21
N CYS A 138 -8.88 6.69 -1.07
CA CYS A 138 -8.53 7.90 -1.83
C CYS A 138 -7.13 7.67 -2.37
N ASP A 139 -7.04 7.14 -3.58
CA ASP A 139 -5.81 6.67 -4.19
C ASP A 139 -5.34 7.65 -5.27
N ILE A 140 -4.04 7.88 -5.33
CA ILE A 140 -3.37 8.60 -6.42
C ILE A 140 -2.32 7.71 -7.04
N ASP A 141 -2.30 7.67 -8.37
CA ASP A 141 -1.39 6.86 -9.16
C ASP A 141 -0.79 7.68 -10.29
N ILE A 142 0.47 7.43 -10.63
CA ILE A 142 1.14 7.99 -11.80
C ILE A 142 1.55 6.83 -12.70
N LEU A 143 1.01 6.83 -13.93
CA LEU A 143 1.28 5.81 -14.93
C LEU A 143 2.03 6.43 -16.12
N GLY A 144 3.07 5.74 -16.59
CA GLY A 144 3.86 6.18 -17.73
C GLY A 144 5.10 7.01 -17.37
N ASP A 145 5.41 7.19 -16.08
CA ASP A 145 6.68 7.75 -15.60
C ASP A 145 7.47 6.69 -14.81
N ALA A 146 8.61 6.28 -15.33
CA ALA A 146 9.50 5.31 -14.69
C ALA A 146 10.62 5.97 -13.88
N THR A 147 10.53 7.29 -13.66
CA THR A 147 11.54 8.03 -12.90
C THR A 147 11.11 8.17 -11.44
N ASN A 148 12.09 8.41 -10.57
CA ASN A 148 11.84 8.69 -9.15
C ASN A 148 11.08 10.01 -8.90
N LEU A 149 10.88 10.83 -9.93
CA LEU A 149 10.08 12.05 -9.80
C LEU A 149 8.62 11.74 -9.49
N ALA A 150 8.08 10.65 -10.06
CA ALA A 150 6.72 10.18 -9.75
C ALA A 150 6.58 9.85 -8.25
N GLU A 151 7.53 9.11 -7.67
CA GLU A 151 7.52 8.75 -6.26
C GLU A 151 7.63 9.98 -5.34
N ILE A 152 8.54 10.92 -5.69
CA ILE A 152 8.69 12.19 -4.97
C ILE A 152 7.37 12.96 -4.98
N GLU A 153 6.71 13.04 -6.12
CA GLU A 153 5.46 13.78 -6.27
C GLU A 153 4.32 13.14 -5.45
N LEU A 154 4.19 11.81 -5.48
CA LEU A 154 3.21 11.07 -4.67
C LEU A 154 3.40 11.34 -3.17
N ILE A 155 4.65 11.30 -2.69
CA ILE A 155 4.97 11.57 -1.29
C ILE A 155 4.60 13.02 -0.94
N LEU A 156 4.98 13.99 -1.78
CA LEU A 156 4.68 15.40 -1.55
C LEU A 156 3.20 15.69 -1.55
N ALA A 157 2.46 15.16 -2.52
CA ALA A 157 1.02 15.34 -2.63
C ALA A 157 0.30 14.78 -1.38
N THR A 158 0.70 13.57 -0.96
CA THR A 158 0.09 12.91 0.20
C THR A 158 0.46 13.60 1.51
N ALA A 159 1.73 13.98 1.68
CA ALA A 159 2.16 14.74 2.85
C ALA A 159 1.46 16.12 2.94
N THR A 160 1.25 16.78 1.80
CA THR A 160 0.51 18.03 1.74
C THR A 160 -0.96 17.85 2.13
N ALA A 161 -1.61 16.78 1.65
CA ALA A 161 -2.99 16.46 2.00
C ALA A 161 -3.13 16.20 3.51
N LEU A 162 -2.26 15.38 4.10
CA LEU A 162 -2.26 15.10 5.53
C LEU A 162 -2.02 16.36 6.37
N GLY A 163 -1.07 17.21 5.97
CA GLY A 163 -0.81 18.47 6.68
C GLY A 163 -1.97 19.47 6.62
N ARG A 164 -2.86 19.37 5.62
CA ARG A 164 -4.10 20.16 5.56
C ARG A 164 -5.22 19.59 6.42
N ILE A 165 -5.33 18.26 6.46
CA ILE A 165 -6.38 17.56 7.23
C ILE A 165 -6.07 17.60 8.72
N CYS A 166 -4.82 17.39 9.10
CA CYS A 166 -4.36 17.29 10.47
C CYS A 166 -3.22 18.30 10.75
N PRO A 167 -3.50 19.61 10.73
CA PRO A 167 -2.43 20.64 10.80
C PRO A 167 -1.68 20.62 12.12
N ASP A 168 -2.32 20.20 13.20
CA ASP A 168 -1.75 20.19 14.56
C ASP A 168 -1.07 18.87 14.90
N ASN A 169 -1.22 17.84 14.04
CA ASN A 169 -0.66 16.53 14.29
C ASN A 169 0.59 16.32 13.43
N GLY A 170 1.68 15.94 14.07
CA GLY A 170 2.86 15.44 13.37
C GLY A 170 2.59 14.08 12.74
N PHE A 171 3.22 13.79 11.59
CA PHE A 171 3.21 12.46 10.98
C PHE A 171 4.61 12.11 10.47
N THR A 172 4.86 10.83 10.32
CA THR A 172 6.13 10.30 9.81
C THR A 172 5.87 9.59 8.49
N VAL A 173 6.62 9.95 7.45
CA VAL A 173 6.64 9.22 6.17
C VAL A 173 7.72 8.16 6.25
N ARG A 174 7.35 6.90 6.15
CA ARG A 174 8.28 5.78 6.04
C ARG A 174 8.42 5.39 4.58
N ILE A 175 9.65 5.38 4.10
CA ILE A 175 9.97 5.07 2.70
C ILE A 175 10.88 3.85 2.70
N ASN A 176 10.60 2.92 1.78
CA ASN A 176 11.38 1.71 1.61
C ASN A 176 11.54 1.36 0.12
N ASP A 177 12.60 0.63 -0.18
CA ASP A 177 12.87 0.08 -1.50
C ASP A 177 13.18 -1.42 -1.39
N ARG A 178 12.45 -2.24 -2.14
CA ARG A 178 12.64 -3.71 -2.15
C ARG A 178 14.02 -4.13 -2.65
N GLY A 179 14.60 -3.36 -3.59
CA GLY A 179 15.93 -3.63 -4.10
C GLY A 179 17.00 -3.46 -3.02
N ILE A 180 16.85 -2.43 -2.17
CA ILE A 180 17.73 -2.21 -1.02
C ILE A 180 17.60 -3.37 -0.03
N LEU A 181 16.38 -3.72 0.38
CA LEU A 181 16.15 -4.84 1.30
C LEU A 181 16.72 -6.16 0.77
N LYS A 182 16.50 -6.43 -0.53
CA LYS A 182 17.05 -7.62 -1.19
C LYS A 182 18.59 -7.61 -1.17
N GLY A 183 19.20 -6.47 -1.54
CA GLY A 183 20.65 -6.34 -1.51
C GLY A 183 21.25 -6.57 -0.12
N MET A 184 20.58 -6.03 0.92
CA MET A 184 20.97 -6.27 2.32
C MET A 184 20.91 -7.73 2.69
N ALA A 185 19.81 -8.40 2.37
CA ALA A 185 19.62 -9.81 2.68
C ALA A 185 20.66 -10.70 1.96
N LEU A 186 20.88 -10.46 0.66
CA LEU A 186 21.91 -11.16 -0.12
C LEU A 186 23.31 -10.96 0.48
N HIS A 187 23.63 -9.71 0.88
CA HIS A 187 24.91 -9.41 1.52
C HIS A 187 25.11 -10.18 2.83
N CYS A 188 24.05 -10.36 3.60
CA CYS A 188 24.06 -11.12 4.84
C CYS A 188 24.02 -12.66 4.62
N GLY A 189 24.02 -13.12 3.37
CA GLY A 189 24.10 -14.54 3.03
C GLY A 189 22.74 -15.24 2.93
N PHE A 190 21.63 -14.51 2.81
CA PHE A 190 20.33 -15.13 2.50
C PHE A 190 20.28 -15.60 1.05
N PRO A 191 19.73 -16.79 0.75
CA PRO A 191 19.53 -17.27 -0.61
C PRO A 191 18.55 -16.37 -1.39
N GLU A 192 18.81 -16.16 -2.69
CA GLU A 192 17.96 -15.31 -3.51
C GLU A 192 16.51 -15.81 -3.63
N GLU A 193 16.34 -17.12 -3.68
CA GLU A 193 15.05 -17.79 -3.77
C GLU A 193 14.20 -17.63 -2.51
N SER A 194 14.78 -17.23 -1.39
CA SER A 194 14.07 -17.08 -0.11
C SER A 194 13.58 -15.65 0.16
N MET A 195 13.81 -14.69 -0.74
CA MET A 195 13.52 -13.28 -0.51
C MET A 195 12.07 -12.99 -0.17
N ASP A 196 11.12 -13.65 -0.84
CA ASP A 196 9.70 -13.44 -0.56
C ASP A 196 9.33 -13.85 0.87
N GLN A 197 9.87 -14.98 1.35
CA GLN A 197 9.65 -15.44 2.72
C GLN A 197 10.28 -14.50 3.74
N VAL A 198 11.51 -14.03 3.49
CA VAL A 198 12.20 -13.05 4.34
C VAL A 198 11.38 -11.76 4.44
N PHE A 199 10.86 -11.25 3.32
CA PHE A 199 10.06 -10.02 3.32
C PHE A 199 8.71 -10.18 4.01
N ILE A 200 8.02 -11.33 3.86
CA ILE A 200 6.79 -11.64 4.60
C ILE A 200 7.04 -11.61 6.12
N THR A 201 8.20 -12.11 6.56
CA THR A 201 8.57 -12.07 7.98
C THR A 201 8.90 -10.66 8.44
N LEU A 202 9.63 -9.88 7.63
CA LEU A 202 9.91 -8.47 7.93
C LEU A 202 8.66 -7.60 8.02
N ASP A 203 7.66 -7.84 7.19
CA ASP A 203 6.39 -7.10 7.22
C ASP A 203 5.63 -7.26 8.55
N LYS A 204 5.98 -8.26 9.34
CA LYS A 204 5.44 -8.45 10.69
C LYS A 204 6.17 -7.64 11.76
N MET A 205 7.26 -6.93 11.42
CA MET A 205 8.13 -6.25 12.40
C MET A 205 7.37 -5.27 13.29
N ASP A 206 6.40 -4.53 12.76
CA ASP A 206 5.57 -3.61 13.55
C ASP A 206 4.68 -4.34 14.58
N LYS A 207 4.40 -5.64 14.37
CA LYS A 207 3.53 -6.45 15.24
C LYS A 207 4.31 -7.26 16.27
N ILE A 208 5.44 -7.84 15.87
CA ILE A 208 6.20 -8.79 16.67
C ILE A 208 7.57 -8.27 17.12
N GLY A 209 7.97 -7.08 16.64
CA GLY A 209 9.26 -6.46 16.96
C GLY A 209 10.46 -7.20 16.35
N PHE A 210 11.65 -6.66 16.58
CA PHE A 210 12.92 -7.27 16.09
C PHE A 210 13.14 -8.67 16.64
N GLU A 211 12.87 -8.92 17.91
CA GLU A 211 13.03 -10.24 18.54
C GLU A 211 12.11 -11.29 17.95
N GLY A 212 10.87 -10.90 17.64
CA GLY A 212 9.91 -11.80 16.99
C GLY A 212 10.31 -12.14 15.57
N VAL A 213 10.82 -11.17 14.81
CA VAL A 213 11.33 -11.38 13.44
C VAL A 213 12.57 -12.27 13.48
N GLU A 214 13.52 -12.01 14.40
CA GLU A 214 14.71 -12.85 14.56
C GLU A 214 14.33 -14.30 14.80
N LYS A 215 13.44 -14.53 15.75
CA LYS A 215 12.96 -15.88 16.06
C LYS A 215 12.29 -16.56 14.86
N GLU A 216 11.40 -15.86 14.15
CA GLU A 216 10.67 -16.43 13.01
C GLU A 216 11.61 -16.75 11.82
N LEU A 217 12.66 -15.93 11.60
CA LEU A 217 13.69 -16.22 10.59
C LEU A 217 14.52 -17.44 10.96
N LEU A 218 14.92 -17.56 12.23
CA LEU A 218 15.65 -18.73 12.73
C LEU A 218 14.81 -20.01 12.66
N ASP A 219 13.54 -19.93 13.06
CA ASP A 219 12.57 -21.04 12.96
C ASP A 219 12.35 -21.47 11.51
N SER A 220 12.53 -20.56 10.55
CA SER A 220 12.50 -20.83 9.10
C SER A 220 13.78 -21.47 8.56
N GLY A 221 14.80 -21.68 9.40
CA GLY A 221 16.03 -22.40 9.06
C GLY A 221 17.18 -21.53 8.54
N TYR A 222 17.08 -20.21 8.64
CA TYR A 222 18.19 -19.32 8.28
C TYR A 222 19.27 -19.31 9.34
N GLY A 223 20.54 -19.14 8.92
CA GLY A 223 21.69 -19.13 9.84
C GLY A 223 21.68 -17.95 10.80
N GLN A 224 22.04 -18.20 12.07
CA GLN A 224 22.10 -17.18 13.11
C GLN A 224 22.92 -15.95 12.70
N ASP A 225 24.10 -16.16 12.11
CA ASP A 225 25.01 -15.09 11.72
C ASP A 225 24.37 -14.18 10.65
N SER A 226 23.72 -14.79 9.66
CA SER A 226 23.00 -14.07 8.60
C SER A 226 21.83 -13.25 9.16
N VAL A 227 21.02 -13.85 10.03
CA VAL A 227 19.87 -13.19 10.66
C VAL A 227 20.33 -12.02 11.53
N THR A 228 21.34 -12.24 12.39
CA THR A 228 21.88 -11.18 13.26
C THR A 228 22.46 -10.03 12.44
N ALA A 229 23.30 -10.33 11.45
CA ALA A 229 23.88 -9.30 10.58
C ALA A 229 22.81 -8.47 9.85
N TYR A 230 21.76 -9.13 9.33
CA TYR A 230 20.68 -8.48 8.63
C TYR A 230 19.85 -7.53 9.52
N LEU A 231 19.49 -8.01 10.71
CA LEU A 231 18.72 -7.22 11.68
C LEU A 231 19.55 -6.04 12.23
N ASP A 232 20.84 -6.21 12.42
CA ASP A 232 21.73 -5.11 12.83
C ASP A 232 21.88 -4.05 11.73
N LEU A 233 21.96 -4.45 10.46
CA LEU A 233 21.91 -3.52 9.36
C LEU A 233 20.60 -2.72 9.37
N LEU A 234 19.44 -3.39 9.51
CA LEU A 234 18.14 -2.74 9.59
C LEU A 234 18.03 -1.76 10.77
N ARG A 235 18.56 -2.11 11.94
CA ARG A 235 18.60 -1.23 13.12
C ARG A 235 19.43 0.02 12.88
N ASN A 236 20.56 -0.11 12.19
CA ASN A 236 21.49 0.99 11.95
C ASN A 236 21.00 1.95 10.87
N VAL A 237 20.29 1.45 9.83
CA VAL A 237 19.72 2.29 8.77
C VAL A 237 18.50 3.07 9.26
N SER A 238 17.77 2.55 10.23
CA SER A 238 16.50 3.15 10.69
C SER A 238 16.66 4.42 11.55
N LYS A 239 17.88 4.80 11.94
CA LYS A 239 18.06 5.86 12.96
C LYS A 239 18.21 7.27 12.39
N ASP A 240 18.74 7.41 11.18
CA ASP A 240 18.87 8.69 10.49
C ASP A 240 19.21 8.48 8.99
N GLY A 241 18.87 9.44 8.15
CA GLY A 241 19.20 9.39 6.70
C GLY A 241 20.71 9.33 6.40
N ALA A 242 21.56 9.50 7.42
CA ALA A 242 23.01 9.29 7.33
C ALA A 242 23.35 7.80 7.12
N GLY A 243 22.48 6.87 7.57
CA GLY A 243 22.65 5.45 7.36
C GLY A 243 22.73 5.06 5.87
N VAL A 244 21.92 5.68 5.02
CA VAL A 244 21.96 5.41 3.56
C VAL A 244 23.29 5.89 2.94
N ARG A 245 23.84 7.04 3.38
CA ARG A 245 25.15 7.55 2.91
C ARG A 245 26.31 6.73 3.46
N ALA A 246 26.22 6.24 4.70
CA ALA A 246 27.22 5.33 5.25
C ALA A 246 27.26 4.02 4.46
N TRP A 247 26.14 3.61 3.91
CA TRP A 247 26.00 2.45 3.03
C TRP A 247 26.67 2.63 1.68
N GLU A 248 26.50 3.78 1.03
CA GLU A 248 27.20 4.09 -0.23
C GLU A 248 28.72 3.95 -0.07
N ASN A 249 29.24 4.30 1.10
CA ASN A 249 30.67 4.19 1.39
C ASN A 249 31.13 2.79 1.83
N SER A 250 30.23 1.96 2.37
CA SER A 250 30.58 0.63 2.89
C SER A 250 30.36 -0.49 1.88
N PHE A 251 29.52 -0.27 0.88
CA PHE A 251 29.13 -1.26 -0.12
C PHE A 251 29.61 -0.85 -1.51
N GLN A 252 30.85 -1.15 -1.81
CA GLN A 252 31.45 -1.06 -3.14
C GLN A 252 30.87 -2.12 -4.09
N MET A 253 29.54 -2.27 -4.21
CA MET A 253 28.95 -3.31 -5.05
C MET A 253 27.94 -2.85 -6.09
N CYS A 254 28.24 -3.27 -7.31
CA CYS A 254 27.72 -2.95 -8.63
C CYS A 254 26.20 -3.03 -8.87
N CYS A 255 25.38 -3.65 -8.02
CA CYS A 255 23.97 -3.89 -8.29
C CYS A 255 23.01 -2.94 -7.57
N LEU A 256 23.44 -2.30 -6.49
CA LEU A 256 22.62 -1.39 -5.66
C LEU A 256 22.62 0.07 -6.16
N TRP A 257 23.50 0.41 -7.06
CA TRP A 257 23.74 1.79 -7.51
C TRP A 257 22.55 2.47 -8.19
N ARG A 258 21.66 1.71 -8.81
CA ARG A 258 20.46 2.30 -9.43
C ARG A 258 19.43 2.72 -8.37
N SER A 259 19.23 1.92 -7.34
CA SER A 259 18.31 2.24 -6.25
C SER A 259 18.89 3.25 -5.25
N ALA A 260 20.18 3.13 -4.88
CA ALA A 260 20.84 4.06 -3.95
C ALA A 260 20.99 5.49 -4.50
N GLY A 261 21.10 5.67 -5.80
CA GLY A 261 21.13 7.00 -6.42
C GLY A 261 19.84 7.81 -6.28
N ILE A 262 18.71 7.14 -6.06
CA ILE A 262 17.38 7.76 -5.88
C ILE A 262 17.22 8.33 -4.47
N TRP A 263 17.65 7.59 -3.45
CA TRP A 263 17.44 7.92 -2.05
C TRP A 263 18.09 9.24 -1.58
N PRO A 264 19.34 9.53 -1.89
CA PRO A 264 19.94 10.82 -1.52
C PRO A 264 19.21 12.02 -2.14
N ILE A 265 18.72 11.88 -3.37
CA ILE A 265 17.99 12.96 -4.06
C ILE A 265 16.61 13.13 -3.44
N LEU A 266 15.92 12.03 -3.15
CA LEU A 266 14.61 12.02 -2.49
C LEU A 266 14.71 12.64 -1.11
N TRP A 267 15.68 12.22 -0.30
CA TRP A 267 15.92 12.73 1.05
C TRP A 267 16.24 14.22 1.06
N ILE A 268 17.19 14.68 0.25
CA ILE A 268 17.58 16.09 0.16
C ILE A 268 16.40 16.98 -0.26
N ARG A 269 15.54 16.51 -1.19
CA ARG A 269 14.35 17.27 -1.59
C ARG A 269 13.27 17.29 -0.50
N LEU A 270 13.06 16.19 0.20
CA LEU A 270 12.10 16.12 1.31
C LEU A 270 12.54 16.98 2.49
N GLU A 271 13.83 16.97 2.86
CA GLU A 271 14.37 17.86 3.91
C GLU A 271 14.13 19.34 3.62
N ARG A 272 14.29 19.78 2.35
CA ARG A 272 14.06 21.17 1.95
C ARG A 272 12.60 21.60 2.02
N LEU A 273 11.66 20.67 2.09
CA LEU A 273 10.22 20.89 2.14
C LEU A 273 9.65 20.72 3.54
N GLN A 274 10.52 20.41 4.49
CA GLN A 274 10.15 20.22 5.89
C GLN A 274 9.58 21.51 6.47
N ARG A 275 8.30 21.47 6.89
CA ARG A 275 7.72 22.52 7.72
C ARG A 275 8.20 22.33 9.17
N PRO A 276 8.36 23.42 9.96
CA PRO A 276 8.64 23.28 11.37
C PRO A 276 7.57 22.40 12.03
N GLY A 277 8.00 21.30 12.68
CA GLY A 277 7.12 20.35 13.36
C GLY A 277 6.82 19.04 12.62
N SER A 278 7.25 18.86 11.36
CA SER A 278 7.16 17.56 10.67
C SER A 278 8.48 16.80 10.80
N ALA A 279 8.42 15.53 11.21
CA ALA A 279 9.58 14.66 11.26
C ALA A 279 9.53 13.67 10.09
N TRP A 280 10.61 13.58 9.31
CA TRP A 280 10.80 12.57 8.29
C TRP A 280 11.76 11.52 8.85
N SER A 281 11.36 10.26 8.81
CA SER A 281 12.26 9.19 9.19
C SER A 281 12.27 8.11 8.11
N SER A 282 13.47 7.67 7.74
CA SER A 282 13.67 6.46 6.96
C SER A 282 13.66 5.28 7.93
N THR A 283 12.50 4.73 8.25
CA THR A 283 12.43 3.48 9.00
C THR A 283 12.03 2.37 8.06
N LEU A 284 12.91 1.38 7.93
CA LEU A 284 12.57 0.12 7.28
C LEU A 284 11.70 -0.69 8.25
N PRO A 285 10.44 -0.97 8.02
CA PRO A 285 10.03 -2.18 7.36
C PRO A 285 8.67 -2.03 6.63
N CYS A 286 8.69 -2.11 5.35
CA CYS A 286 7.56 -2.57 4.52
C CYS A 286 8.05 -2.69 3.09
N ALA A 287 7.91 -3.85 2.53
CA ALA A 287 8.39 -4.16 1.19
C ALA A 287 7.56 -3.43 0.12
N GLY A 288 8.07 -2.30 -0.37
CA GLY A 288 7.58 -1.65 -1.59
C GLY A 288 6.31 -0.80 -1.46
N HIS A 289 6.00 -0.28 -0.26
CA HIS A 289 4.89 0.65 -0.05
C HIS A 289 5.35 1.89 0.72
N VAL A 290 4.85 3.06 0.31
CA VAL A 290 4.89 4.25 1.16
C VAL A 290 3.79 4.09 2.19
N LEU A 291 4.15 3.82 3.43
CA LEU A 291 3.21 3.79 4.55
C LEU A 291 3.25 5.14 5.28
N LEU A 292 2.10 5.79 5.35
CA LEU A 292 1.91 7.00 6.10
C LEU A 292 1.30 6.65 7.46
N TYR A 293 2.04 6.88 8.53
CA TYR A 293 1.56 6.71 9.90
C TYR A 293 1.31 8.09 10.52
N GLY A 294 0.07 8.35 10.90
CA GLY A 294 -0.26 9.43 11.83
C GLY A 294 -0.02 8.94 13.26
N ASN A 295 0.54 9.78 14.13
CA ASN A 295 0.45 9.54 15.57
C ASN A 295 -1.02 9.45 15.94
N HIS A 296 -1.40 8.38 16.64
CA HIS A 296 -2.78 8.03 16.96
C HIS A 296 -3.63 9.25 17.35
N ILE A 297 -4.74 9.41 16.60
CA ILE A 297 -5.89 10.20 17.02
C ILE A 297 -6.79 9.32 17.89
#